data_bf3be563042774b0ca42fd4b8bed8e43
#
_entry.id   bf3be563042774b0ca42fd4b8bed8e43
#
_cell.length_a   1.000
_cell.length_b   1.000
_cell.length_c   1.000
_cell.angle_alpha   90.00
_cell.angle_beta   90.00
_cell.angle_gamma   90.00
#
_symmetry.space_group_name_H-M   'P 1'
#
loop_
_entity.id
_entity.type
_entity.pdbx_description
1 polymer ?
#
loop_
_entity_poly.entity_id
_entity_poly.type
_entity_poly.pdbx_seq_one_letter_code
_entity_poly.pdbx_strand_id
1 'polypeptide(L)'
;GTSTLWGNDETLHSFCRLLGSLKLSFHLDEVVKPESYGPWIQALFHFSIQAFKKWDVVDDTALGYILSLWGALVHPLVDGAKEARQRILNASKLGEMVPPLMSAYVQSRMEMAEAIAHAKVGDSTGRGVGIENPLEQEGVPAQMVPIEQLSWLKYIDMAQFLTNLLDTHTNQLIQASRGVTASNGSNNEANVALAVAESRLSWLVQISASVVGAFASNVWTRLNVSVFSC
;
A
#
# COMPACT_ATOMS: atom_id res chain seq x y z
N GLY A 1 27.48 -0.49 2.52
CA GLY A 1 26.82 0.74 2.97
C GLY A 1 25.31 0.63 3.24
N THR A 2 24.62 -0.44 2.87
CA THR A 2 23.15 -0.58 3.06
C THR A 2 22.76 -1.07 4.46
N SER A 3 23.67 -1.67 5.22
CA SER A 3 23.35 -2.20 6.55
C SER A 3 23.16 -1.13 7.63
N THR A 4 23.64 0.09 7.43
CA THR A 4 23.53 1.18 8.41
C THR A 4 22.19 1.92 8.36
N LEU A 5 21.53 1.99 7.20
CA LEU A 5 20.26 2.68 7.04
C LEU A 5 19.12 1.97 7.82
N TRP A 6 19.04 0.65 7.72
CA TRP A 6 18.01 -0.16 8.38
C TRP A 6 18.25 -0.38 9.88
N GLY A 7 19.37 0.06 10.42
CA GLY A 7 19.72 -0.03 11.84
C GLY A 7 19.58 1.27 12.62
N ASN A 8 19.06 2.34 11.99
CA ASN A 8 18.86 3.64 12.61
C ASN A 8 17.53 4.24 12.14
N ASP A 9 16.52 4.15 13.00
CA ASP A 9 15.14 4.55 12.71
C ASP A 9 15.04 6.04 12.36
N GLU A 10 15.76 6.90 13.06
CA GLU A 10 15.75 8.36 12.80
C GLU A 10 16.34 8.69 11.43
N THR A 11 17.43 8.03 11.05
CA THR A 11 18.06 8.21 9.75
C THR A 11 17.13 7.69 8.63
N LEU A 12 16.49 6.56 8.83
CA LEU A 12 15.54 5.98 7.90
C LEU A 12 14.32 6.88 7.71
N HIS A 13 13.72 7.34 8.81
CA HIS A 13 12.60 8.27 8.79
C HIS A 13 12.95 9.57 8.05
N SER A 14 14.09 10.17 8.37
CA SER A 14 14.58 11.40 7.74
C SER A 14 14.81 11.20 6.23
N PHE A 15 15.36 10.05 5.83
CA PHE A 15 15.54 9.69 4.43
C PHE A 15 14.20 9.52 3.69
N CYS A 16 13.24 8.83 4.28
CA CYS A 16 11.89 8.69 3.71
C CYS A 16 11.20 10.06 3.57
N ARG A 17 11.31 10.93 4.57
CA ARG A 17 10.80 12.31 4.51
C ARG A 17 11.45 13.13 3.40
N LEU A 18 12.76 13.00 3.21
CA LEU A 18 13.47 13.62 2.09
C LEU A 18 12.93 13.14 0.75
N LEU A 19 12.77 11.82 0.57
CA LEU A 19 12.19 11.23 -0.64
C LEU A 19 10.77 11.77 -0.91
N GLY A 20 9.92 11.83 0.11
CA GLY A 20 8.58 12.40 0.00
C GLY A 20 8.57 13.89 -0.40
N SER A 21 9.62 14.63 -0.02
CA SER A 21 9.78 16.05 -0.37
C SER A 21 10.21 16.28 -1.82
N LEU A 22 10.93 15.33 -2.43
CA LEU A 22 11.39 15.44 -3.83
C LEU A 22 10.23 15.57 -4.83
N LYS A 23 9.09 15.00 -4.51
CA LYS A 23 7.87 15.03 -5.35
C LYS A 23 7.37 16.43 -5.70
N LEU A 24 7.62 17.41 -4.83
CA LEU A 24 7.05 18.76 -4.95
C LEU A 24 7.81 19.67 -5.92
N SER A 25 8.98 19.24 -6.41
CA SER A 25 9.93 20.13 -7.09
C SER A 25 10.00 19.92 -8.60
N PHE A 26 9.54 18.79 -9.14
CA PHE A 26 9.78 18.46 -10.55
C PHE A 26 8.56 17.82 -11.22
N HIS A 27 8.30 18.18 -12.47
CA HIS A 27 7.33 17.48 -13.31
C HIS A 27 7.89 16.15 -13.81
N LEU A 28 7.05 15.11 -13.88
CA LEU A 28 7.47 13.75 -14.27
C LEU A 28 8.14 13.72 -15.66
N ASP A 29 7.65 14.50 -16.61
CA ASP A 29 8.23 14.60 -17.97
C ASP A 29 9.65 15.20 -17.99
N GLU A 30 10.03 15.96 -16.96
CA GLU A 30 11.40 16.45 -16.76
C GLU A 30 12.25 15.41 -16.05
N VAL A 31 11.70 14.74 -15.07
CA VAL A 31 12.41 13.71 -14.26
C VAL A 31 12.81 12.50 -15.10
N VAL A 32 12.02 12.12 -16.10
CA VAL A 32 12.31 10.95 -16.95
C VAL A 32 13.38 11.20 -18.03
N LYS A 33 13.76 12.45 -18.31
CA LYS A 33 14.72 12.81 -19.37
C LYS A 33 16.17 12.45 -19.06
N PRO A 34 16.70 12.66 -17.84
CA PRO A 34 18.09 12.33 -17.53
C PRO A 34 18.38 10.83 -17.66
N GLU A 35 19.56 10.47 -18.14
CA GLU A 35 20.02 9.08 -18.21
C GLU A 35 20.05 8.39 -16.84
N SER A 36 20.21 9.17 -15.77
CA SER A 36 20.20 8.69 -14.39
C SER A 36 18.80 8.26 -13.89
N TYR A 37 17.73 8.60 -14.62
CA TYR A 37 16.36 8.24 -14.20
C TYR A 37 16.16 6.72 -14.06
N GLY A 38 16.60 5.95 -15.05
CA GLY A 38 16.42 4.50 -15.04
C GLY A 38 17.03 3.82 -13.80
N PRO A 39 18.32 4.04 -13.50
CA PRO A 39 18.93 3.54 -12.27
C PRO A 39 18.27 4.09 -10.99
N TRP A 40 17.88 5.37 -10.97
CA TRP A 40 17.24 5.99 -9.81
C TRP A 40 15.87 5.36 -9.48
N ILE A 41 14.98 5.23 -10.48
CA ILE A 41 13.64 4.67 -10.24
C ILE A 41 13.70 3.19 -9.87
N GLN A 42 14.67 2.44 -10.40
CA GLN A 42 14.94 1.05 -10.00
C GLN A 42 15.39 0.97 -8.53
N ALA A 43 16.32 1.83 -8.12
CA ALA A 43 16.80 1.89 -6.74
C ALA A 43 15.65 2.27 -5.78
N LEU A 44 14.82 3.25 -6.15
CA LEU A 44 13.64 3.65 -5.40
C LEU A 44 12.64 2.49 -5.27
N PHE A 45 12.38 1.77 -6.35
CA PHE A 45 11.49 0.60 -6.35
C PHE A 45 11.99 -0.47 -5.38
N HIS A 46 13.26 -0.87 -5.50
CA HIS A 46 13.83 -1.88 -4.60
C HIS A 46 13.86 -1.44 -3.14
N PHE A 47 14.18 -0.17 -2.88
CA PHE A 47 14.12 0.40 -1.53
C PHE A 47 12.69 0.33 -0.97
N SER A 48 11.69 0.71 -1.75
CA SER A 48 10.28 0.71 -1.32
C SER A 48 9.79 -0.71 -0.99
N ILE A 49 10.10 -1.69 -1.83
CA ILE A 49 9.78 -3.11 -1.56
C ILE A 49 10.43 -3.58 -0.26
N GLN A 50 11.70 -3.22 -0.01
CA GLN A 50 12.39 -3.59 1.24
C GLN A 50 11.79 -2.89 2.46
N ALA A 51 11.41 -1.61 2.32
CA ALA A 51 10.75 -0.86 3.39
C ALA A 51 9.42 -1.51 3.78
N PHE A 52 8.59 -1.91 2.81
CA PHE A 52 7.33 -2.61 3.09
C PHE A 52 7.54 -3.94 3.82
N LYS A 53 8.55 -4.73 3.43
CA LYS A 53 8.88 -6.00 4.10
C LYS A 53 9.39 -5.83 5.53
N LYS A 54 9.88 -4.64 5.87
CA LYS A 54 10.42 -4.29 7.18
C LYS A 54 9.43 -3.44 8.00
N TRP A 55 8.14 -3.73 7.86
CA TRP A 55 7.05 -3.02 8.55
C TRP A 55 7.21 -2.99 10.08
N ASP A 56 7.99 -3.89 10.67
CA ASP A 56 8.34 -3.96 12.08
C ASP A 56 9.44 -2.98 12.51
N VAL A 57 10.15 -2.38 11.56
CA VAL A 57 11.22 -1.40 11.77
C VAL A 57 10.84 -0.04 11.17
N VAL A 58 10.15 -0.05 10.05
CA VAL A 58 9.76 1.17 9.32
C VAL A 58 8.40 1.64 9.82
N ASP A 59 8.37 2.82 10.45
CA ASP A 59 7.13 3.40 10.95
C ASP A 59 6.13 3.77 9.83
N ASP A 60 4.86 3.84 10.18
CA ASP A 60 3.79 4.12 9.22
C ASP A 60 3.88 5.50 8.57
N THR A 61 4.49 6.48 9.24
CA THR A 61 4.73 7.81 8.69
C THR A 61 5.79 7.75 7.59
N ALA A 62 6.87 7.01 7.80
CA ALA A 62 7.91 6.79 6.80
C ALA A 62 7.36 6.05 5.57
N LEU A 63 6.51 5.03 5.77
CA LEU A 63 5.79 4.37 4.68
C LEU A 63 4.86 5.33 3.94
N GLY A 64 4.18 6.22 4.66
CA GLY A 64 3.36 7.29 4.08
C GLY A 64 4.15 8.22 3.15
N TYR A 65 5.39 8.58 3.49
CA TYR A 65 6.26 9.37 2.62
C TYR A 65 6.64 8.62 1.34
N ILE A 66 6.98 7.33 1.46
CA ILE A 66 7.30 6.48 0.30
C ILE A 66 6.10 6.38 -0.65
N LEU A 67 4.93 6.03 -0.12
CA LEU A 67 3.69 5.94 -0.90
C LEU A 67 3.32 7.28 -1.54
N SER A 68 3.47 8.38 -0.80
CA SER A 68 3.21 9.73 -1.31
C SER A 68 4.13 10.13 -2.46
N LEU A 69 5.39 9.71 -2.44
CA LEU A 69 6.30 9.91 -3.58
C LEU A 69 5.81 9.15 -4.81
N TRP A 70 5.48 7.87 -4.66
CA TRP A 70 4.94 7.06 -5.77
C TRP A 70 3.62 7.60 -6.31
N GLY A 71 2.70 8.02 -5.44
CA GLY A 71 1.45 8.67 -5.83
C GLY A 71 1.70 9.94 -6.64
N ALA A 72 2.65 10.77 -6.22
CA ALA A 72 3.01 11.99 -6.94
C ALA A 72 3.67 11.74 -8.30
N LEU A 73 4.41 10.63 -8.48
CA LEU A 73 4.94 10.21 -9.78
C LEU A 73 3.82 9.75 -10.74
N VAL A 74 2.75 9.18 -10.20
CA VAL A 74 1.62 8.68 -10.99
C VAL A 74 0.59 9.76 -11.30
N HIS A 75 0.35 10.69 -10.37
CA HIS A 75 -0.69 11.70 -10.49
C HIS A 75 -0.71 12.47 -11.83
N PRO A 76 0.43 12.93 -12.40
CA PRO A 76 0.43 13.63 -13.68
C PRO A 76 -0.03 12.77 -14.87
N LEU A 77 0.00 11.45 -14.74
CA LEU A 77 -0.45 10.52 -15.78
C LEU A 77 -1.97 10.42 -15.85
N VAL A 78 -2.66 10.93 -14.87
CA VAL A 78 -4.12 10.89 -14.78
C VAL A 78 -4.77 11.99 -15.62
N ASP A 79 -4.25 13.22 -15.56
CA ASP A 79 -4.89 14.42 -16.08
C ASP A 79 -4.38 14.84 -17.48
N GLY A 80 -3.37 14.17 -18.03
CA GLY A 80 -2.77 14.54 -19.31
C GLY A 80 -3.54 14.05 -20.54
N ALA A 81 -3.29 14.67 -21.71
CA ALA A 81 -3.74 14.17 -23.00
C ALA A 81 -3.28 12.73 -23.22
N LYS A 82 -4.13 11.90 -23.82
CA LYS A 82 -3.92 10.44 -23.93
C LYS A 82 -2.55 10.06 -24.53
N GLU A 83 -2.13 10.76 -25.58
CA GLU A 83 -0.87 10.49 -26.29
C GLU A 83 0.36 10.93 -25.46
N ALA A 84 0.27 12.05 -24.76
CA ALA A 84 1.32 12.53 -23.86
C ALA A 84 1.47 11.59 -22.67
N ARG A 85 0.35 11.20 -22.06
CA ARG A 85 0.29 10.25 -20.97
C ARG A 85 0.94 8.92 -21.34
N GLN A 86 0.60 8.35 -22.52
CA GLN A 86 1.16 7.07 -22.94
C GLN A 86 2.67 7.15 -23.17
N ARG A 87 3.18 8.26 -23.73
CA ARG A 87 4.63 8.47 -23.91
C ARG A 87 5.37 8.51 -22.57
N ILE A 88 4.84 9.29 -21.61
CA ILE A 88 5.45 9.42 -20.29
C ILE A 88 5.36 8.09 -19.53
N LEU A 89 4.25 7.38 -19.61
CA LEU A 89 4.07 6.07 -18.99
C LEU A 89 5.11 5.05 -19.50
N ASN A 90 5.34 5.02 -20.79
CA ASN A 90 6.35 4.13 -21.39
C ASN A 90 7.77 4.53 -20.96
N ALA A 91 8.09 5.83 -20.96
CA ALA A 91 9.41 6.33 -20.56
C ALA A 91 9.68 6.12 -19.06
N SER A 92 8.67 6.28 -18.21
CA SER A 92 8.80 6.21 -16.76
C SER A 92 8.85 4.79 -16.19
N LYS A 93 8.41 3.78 -16.96
CA LYS A 93 8.25 2.37 -16.51
C LYS A 93 7.32 2.18 -15.30
N LEU A 94 6.56 3.20 -14.91
CA LEU A 94 5.67 3.15 -13.75
C LEU A 94 4.59 2.07 -13.90
N GLY A 95 4.11 1.84 -15.13
CA GLY A 95 3.12 0.79 -15.41
C GLY A 95 3.60 -0.63 -15.11
N GLU A 96 4.93 -0.85 -15.09
CA GLU A 96 5.55 -2.14 -14.77
C GLU A 96 5.87 -2.26 -13.27
N MET A 97 6.20 -1.13 -12.62
CA MET A 97 6.66 -1.10 -11.22
C MET A 97 5.53 -0.97 -10.21
N VAL A 98 4.48 -0.21 -10.53
CA VAL A 98 3.40 0.05 -9.57
C VAL A 98 2.61 -1.22 -9.17
N PRO A 99 2.23 -2.14 -10.07
CA PRO A 99 1.52 -3.34 -9.65
C PRO A 99 2.29 -4.20 -8.63
N PRO A 100 3.56 -4.58 -8.85
CA PRO A 100 4.31 -5.33 -7.84
C PRO A 100 4.59 -4.51 -6.57
N LEU A 101 4.72 -3.19 -6.65
CA LEU A 101 4.83 -2.32 -5.50
C LEU A 101 3.58 -2.39 -4.62
N MET A 102 2.41 -2.26 -5.23
CA MET A 102 1.11 -2.35 -4.55
C MET A 102 0.88 -3.74 -3.94
N SER A 103 1.22 -4.79 -4.68
CA SER A 103 1.14 -6.16 -4.17
C SER A 103 2.02 -6.35 -2.93
N ALA A 104 3.26 -5.83 -2.94
CA ALA A 104 4.16 -5.90 -1.80
C ALA A 104 3.65 -5.10 -0.59
N TYR A 105 3.05 -3.93 -0.81
CA TYR A 105 2.41 -3.16 0.25
C TYR A 105 1.26 -3.93 0.89
N VAL A 106 0.32 -4.44 0.08
CA VAL A 106 -0.82 -5.22 0.59
C VAL A 106 -0.33 -6.43 1.38
N GLN A 107 0.62 -7.18 0.83
CA GLN A 107 1.20 -8.34 1.52
C GLN A 107 1.82 -7.96 2.87
N SER A 108 2.56 -6.86 2.93
CA SER A 108 3.17 -6.39 4.17
C SER A 108 2.12 -6.03 5.25
N ARG A 109 0.98 -5.46 4.84
CA ARG A 109 -0.14 -5.17 5.77
C ARG A 109 -0.80 -6.45 6.28
N MET A 110 -0.90 -7.49 5.42
CA MET A 110 -1.41 -8.80 5.83
C MET A 110 -0.47 -9.50 6.84
N GLU A 111 0.84 -9.43 6.61
CA GLU A 111 1.84 -9.99 7.52
C GLU A 111 1.86 -9.25 8.88
N MET A 112 1.77 -7.91 8.84
CA MET A 112 1.67 -7.09 10.04
C MET A 112 0.40 -7.41 10.83
N ALA A 113 -0.75 -7.49 10.16
CA ALA A 113 -2.04 -7.81 10.78
C ALA A 113 -2.01 -9.17 11.48
N GLU A 114 -1.41 -10.17 10.85
CA GLU A 114 -1.19 -11.49 11.44
C GLU A 114 -0.30 -11.42 12.69
N ALA A 115 0.84 -10.75 12.61
CA ALA A 115 1.77 -10.65 13.72
C ALA A 115 1.16 -9.92 14.93
N ILE A 116 0.40 -8.85 14.70
CA ILE A 116 -0.33 -8.12 15.76
C ILE A 116 -1.42 -9.00 16.39
N ALA A 117 -2.16 -9.77 15.58
CA ALA A 117 -3.19 -10.66 16.07
C ALA A 117 -2.61 -11.77 16.96
N HIS A 118 -1.48 -12.37 16.55
CA HIS A 118 -0.74 -13.34 17.39
C HIS A 118 -0.30 -12.72 18.73
N ALA A 119 0.27 -11.53 18.70
CA ALA A 119 0.69 -10.83 19.91
C ALA A 119 -0.47 -10.51 20.87
N LYS A 120 -1.64 -10.13 20.34
CA LYS A 120 -2.85 -9.86 21.15
C LYS A 120 -3.41 -11.10 21.85
N VAL A 121 -3.25 -12.29 21.26
CA VAL A 121 -3.79 -13.55 21.84
C VAL A 121 -2.78 -14.24 22.78
N GLY A 122 -1.62 -13.65 23.03
CA GLY A 122 -0.67 -14.09 24.04
C GLY A 122 0.65 -14.66 23.53
N ASP A 123 0.94 -14.58 22.26
CA ASP A 123 2.27 -14.85 21.72
C ASP A 123 3.18 -13.63 21.94
N SER A 124 3.93 -13.65 23.05
CA SER A 124 4.81 -12.55 23.45
C SER A 124 6.18 -12.56 22.75
N THR A 125 6.39 -13.45 21.78
CA THR A 125 7.70 -13.64 21.12
C THR A 125 7.72 -13.17 19.65
N GLY A 126 6.55 -12.85 19.10
CA GLY A 126 6.40 -12.49 17.69
C GLY A 126 6.78 -11.04 17.34
N ARG A 127 7.00 -10.78 16.05
CA ARG A 127 7.33 -9.44 15.49
C ARG A 127 6.26 -8.38 15.76
N GLY A 128 5.02 -8.78 16.10
CA GLY A 128 3.89 -7.88 16.38
C GLY A 128 3.85 -7.35 17.83
N VAL A 129 4.74 -7.81 18.71
CA VAL A 129 4.75 -7.40 20.12
C VAL A 129 5.12 -5.92 20.24
N GLY A 130 4.27 -5.14 20.93
CA GLY A 130 4.47 -3.71 21.13
C GLY A 130 4.13 -2.85 19.90
N ILE A 131 3.68 -3.43 18.80
CA ILE A 131 3.19 -2.70 17.63
C ILE A 131 1.68 -2.45 17.81
N GLU A 132 1.30 -1.18 17.82
CA GLU A 132 -0.10 -0.79 17.79
C GLU A 132 -0.71 -1.05 16.41
N ASN A 133 -2.00 -1.39 16.37
CA ASN A 133 -2.67 -1.58 15.09
C ASN A 133 -2.86 -0.23 14.38
N PRO A 134 -2.23 0.00 13.21
CA PRO A 134 -2.34 1.28 12.52
C PRO A 134 -3.76 1.64 12.09
N LEU A 135 -4.67 0.66 11.95
CA LEU A 135 -6.08 0.94 11.67
C LEU A 135 -6.81 1.65 12.83
N GLU A 136 -6.23 1.61 14.02
CA GLU A 136 -6.72 2.31 15.20
C GLU A 136 -6.08 3.70 15.37
N GLN A 137 -5.14 4.07 14.47
CA GLN A 137 -4.39 5.33 14.50
C GLN A 137 -4.87 6.29 13.39
N GLU A 138 -4.64 7.59 13.60
CA GLU A 138 -5.00 8.63 12.63
C GLU A 138 -4.16 8.59 11.32
N GLY A 139 -3.03 7.90 11.32
CA GLY A 139 -2.07 7.87 10.20
C GLY A 139 -2.50 7.04 8.99
N VAL A 140 -3.40 6.07 9.15
CA VAL A 140 -3.84 5.19 8.04
C VAL A 140 -4.53 5.97 6.92
N PRO A 141 -5.41 6.95 7.16
CA PRO A 141 -6.00 7.75 6.08
C PRO A 141 -4.97 8.42 5.18
N ALA A 142 -3.83 8.85 5.72
CA ALA A 142 -2.76 9.48 4.94
C ALA A 142 -2.09 8.52 3.95
N GLN A 143 -2.04 7.23 4.25
CA GLN A 143 -1.55 6.19 3.33
C GLN A 143 -2.57 5.87 2.23
N MET A 144 -3.86 6.02 2.49
CA MET A 144 -4.91 5.63 1.57
C MET A 144 -5.00 6.53 0.32
N VAL A 145 -4.70 7.82 0.44
CA VAL A 145 -4.69 8.74 -0.70
C VAL A 145 -3.67 8.35 -1.78
N PRO A 146 -2.40 8.07 -1.46
CA PRO A 146 -1.47 7.55 -2.48
C PRO A 146 -1.89 6.18 -3.04
N ILE A 147 -2.48 5.30 -2.23
CA ILE A 147 -3.00 4.00 -2.71
C ILE A 147 -4.09 4.20 -3.76
N GLU A 148 -5.00 5.12 -3.51
CA GLU A 148 -5.98 5.57 -4.49
C GLU A 148 -5.32 5.98 -5.81
N GLN A 149 -4.34 6.88 -5.76
CA GLN A 149 -3.62 7.37 -6.95
C GLN A 149 -2.88 6.27 -7.71
N LEU A 150 -2.19 5.38 -7.00
CA LEU A 150 -1.44 4.28 -7.59
C LEU A 150 -2.32 3.26 -8.30
N SER A 151 -3.51 2.99 -7.77
CA SER A 151 -4.43 2.01 -8.33
C SER A 151 -4.94 2.39 -9.73
N TRP A 152 -4.89 3.67 -10.10
CA TRP A 152 -5.36 4.17 -11.39
C TRP A 152 -4.57 3.64 -12.59
N LEU A 153 -3.27 3.35 -12.43
CA LEU A 153 -2.45 2.86 -13.54
C LEU A 153 -2.89 1.50 -14.06
N LYS A 154 -3.36 0.64 -13.17
CA LYS A 154 -3.76 -0.73 -13.45
C LYS A 154 -4.97 -1.12 -12.61
N TYR A 155 -6.03 -0.31 -12.69
CA TYR A 155 -7.20 -0.45 -11.84
C TYR A 155 -7.84 -1.85 -11.92
N ILE A 156 -8.03 -2.40 -13.12
CA ILE A 156 -8.66 -3.71 -13.30
C ILE A 156 -7.81 -4.81 -12.67
N ASP A 157 -6.49 -4.78 -12.90
CA ASP A 157 -5.56 -5.77 -12.35
C ASP A 157 -5.55 -5.70 -10.82
N MET A 158 -5.57 -4.47 -10.26
CA MET A 158 -5.62 -4.25 -8.81
C MET A 158 -6.96 -4.69 -8.21
N ALA A 159 -8.08 -4.36 -8.84
CA ALA A 159 -9.40 -4.78 -8.40
C ALA A 159 -9.52 -6.32 -8.37
N GLN A 160 -9.05 -6.99 -9.42
CA GLN A 160 -9.03 -8.45 -9.48
C GLN A 160 -8.14 -9.07 -8.40
N PHE A 161 -6.95 -8.50 -8.17
CA PHE A 161 -6.03 -8.93 -7.11
C PHE A 161 -6.68 -8.82 -5.72
N LEU A 162 -7.29 -7.66 -5.41
CA LEU A 162 -7.98 -7.44 -4.13
C LEU A 162 -9.21 -8.33 -3.96
N THR A 163 -10.00 -8.55 -5.01
CA THR A 163 -11.16 -9.45 -4.98
C THR A 163 -10.71 -10.87 -4.63
N ASN A 164 -9.67 -11.39 -5.26
CA ASN A 164 -9.15 -12.72 -4.97
C ASN A 164 -8.65 -12.85 -3.51
N LEU A 165 -8.03 -11.80 -2.97
CA LEU A 165 -7.62 -11.77 -1.56
C LEU A 165 -8.82 -11.72 -0.62
N LEU A 166 -9.82 -10.88 -0.90
CA LEU A 166 -11.05 -10.78 -0.11
C LEU A 166 -11.77 -12.13 -0.05
N ASP A 167 -11.94 -12.80 -1.18
CA ASP A 167 -12.56 -14.13 -1.24
C ASP A 167 -11.78 -15.15 -0.40
N THR A 168 -10.46 -15.17 -0.53
CA THR A 168 -9.59 -16.07 0.22
C THR A 168 -9.71 -15.86 1.72
N HIS A 169 -9.57 -14.60 2.17
CA HIS A 169 -9.60 -14.27 3.61
C HIS A 169 -11.00 -14.32 4.21
N THR A 170 -12.05 -14.08 3.42
CA THR A 170 -13.44 -14.30 3.86
C THR A 170 -13.71 -15.78 4.13
N ASN A 171 -13.23 -16.67 3.25
CA ASN A 171 -13.33 -18.12 3.48
C ASN A 171 -12.55 -18.55 4.72
N GLN A 172 -11.35 -17.98 4.96
CA GLN A 172 -10.57 -18.24 6.18
C GLN A 172 -11.32 -17.77 7.44
N LEU A 173 -11.95 -16.59 7.41
CA LEU A 173 -12.77 -16.08 8.52
C LEU A 173 -13.93 -17.01 8.84
N ILE A 174 -14.66 -17.47 7.81
CA ILE A 174 -15.80 -18.41 7.99
C ILE A 174 -15.33 -19.72 8.62
N GLN A 175 -14.18 -20.25 8.18
CA GLN A 175 -13.61 -21.49 8.74
C GLN A 175 -13.17 -21.30 10.19
N ALA A 176 -12.45 -20.21 10.50
CA ALA A 176 -12.00 -19.89 11.84
C ALA A 176 -13.18 -19.69 12.82
N SER A 177 -14.21 -18.97 12.40
CA SER A 177 -15.44 -18.76 13.18
C SER A 177 -16.14 -20.08 13.51
N ARG A 178 -16.23 -21.02 12.56
CA ARG A 178 -16.77 -22.36 12.80
C ARG A 178 -15.93 -23.15 13.81
N GLY A 179 -14.60 -23.05 13.73
CA GLY A 179 -13.68 -23.68 14.67
C GLY A 179 -13.87 -23.19 16.11
N VAL A 180 -14.03 -21.87 16.29
CA VAL A 180 -14.30 -21.26 17.60
C VAL A 180 -15.67 -21.71 18.14
N THR A 181 -16.71 -21.72 17.31
CA THR A 181 -18.04 -22.16 17.68
C THR A 181 -18.04 -23.64 18.09
N ALA A 182 -17.38 -24.49 17.33
CA ALA A 182 -17.33 -25.94 17.63
C ALA A 182 -16.57 -26.25 18.93
N SER A 183 -15.63 -25.42 19.33
CA SER A 183 -14.86 -25.57 20.57
C SER A 183 -15.43 -24.80 21.76
N ASN A 184 -16.56 -24.14 21.63
CA ASN A 184 -17.12 -23.20 22.62
C ASN A 184 -16.09 -22.17 23.12
N GLY A 185 -15.19 -21.72 22.21
CA GLY A 185 -14.17 -20.74 22.52
C GLY A 185 -12.98 -21.24 23.33
N SER A 186 -12.93 -22.53 23.69
CA SER A 186 -11.85 -23.09 24.52
C SER A 186 -10.58 -23.42 23.74
N ASN A 187 -10.64 -23.44 22.40
CA ASN A 187 -9.48 -23.71 21.54
C ASN A 187 -8.73 -22.41 21.22
N ASN A 188 -7.55 -22.25 21.84
CA ASN A 188 -6.71 -21.05 21.63
C ASN A 188 -6.27 -20.90 20.16
N GLU A 189 -5.97 -21.97 19.46
CA GLU A 189 -5.57 -21.95 18.04
C GLU A 189 -6.72 -21.42 17.16
N ALA A 190 -7.96 -21.84 17.40
CA ALA A 190 -9.11 -21.34 16.69
C ALA A 190 -9.35 -19.83 16.96
N ASN A 191 -9.14 -19.38 18.20
CA ASN A 191 -9.25 -17.96 18.56
C ASN A 191 -8.18 -17.11 17.86
N VAL A 192 -6.92 -17.59 17.80
CA VAL A 192 -5.85 -16.93 17.05
C VAL A 192 -6.18 -16.86 15.57
N ALA A 193 -6.61 -17.97 14.97
CA ALA A 193 -6.98 -18.00 13.55
C ALA A 193 -8.12 -17.01 13.23
N LEU A 194 -9.09 -16.87 14.12
CA LEU A 194 -10.18 -15.90 13.99
C LEU A 194 -9.63 -14.46 14.05
N ALA A 195 -8.83 -14.14 15.06
CA ALA A 195 -8.24 -12.80 15.22
C ALA A 195 -7.35 -12.40 14.01
N VAL A 196 -6.57 -13.33 13.47
CA VAL A 196 -5.78 -13.14 12.27
C VAL A 196 -6.66 -12.84 11.07
N ALA A 197 -7.71 -13.64 10.84
CA ALA A 197 -8.60 -13.47 9.71
C ALA A 197 -9.35 -12.12 9.78
N GLU A 198 -9.84 -11.72 10.95
CA GLU A 198 -10.50 -10.43 11.19
C GLU A 198 -9.54 -9.26 10.92
N SER A 199 -8.31 -9.31 11.44
CA SER A 199 -7.31 -8.27 11.24
C SER A 199 -6.93 -8.09 9.78
N ARG A 200 -6.72 -9.20 9.05
CA ARG A 200 -6.40 -9.18 7.62
C ARG A 200 -7.54 -8.61 6.78
N LEU A 201 -8.78 -9.04 7.06
CA LEU A 201 -9.94 -8.51 6.35
C LEU A 201 -10.16 -7.03 6.61
N SER A 202 -9.93 -6.54 7.82
CA SER A 202 -10.03 -5.12 8.14
C SER A 202 -9.10 -4.28 7.25
N TRP A 203 -7.85 -4.70 7.06
CA TRP A 203 -6.92 -4.05 6.14
C TRP A 203 -7.36 -4.14 4.68
N LEU A 204 -7.79 -5.31 4.23
CA LEU A 204 -8.27 -5.50 2.84
C LEU A 204 -9.48 -4.63 2.53
N VAL A 205 -10.43 -4.53 3.45
CA VAL A 205 -11.59 -3.64 3.30
C VAL A 205 -11.16 -2.18 3.19
N GLN A 206 -10.23 -1.72 4.04
CA GLN A 206 -9.74 -0.35 4.01
C GLN A 206 -9.02 -0.03 2.68
N ILE A 207 -8.12 -0.91 2.22
CA ILE A 207 -7.41 -0.75 0.95
C ILE A 207 -8.40 -0.79 -0.23
N SER A 208 -9.34 -1.74 -0.21
CA SER A 208 -10.34 -1.89 -1.27
C SER A 208 -11.26 -0.67 -1.35
N ALA A 209 -11.67 -0.11 -0.21
CA ALA A 209 -12.46 1.11 -0.16
C ALA A 209 -11.73 2.28 -0.82
N SER A 210 -10.42 2.42 -0.60
CA SER A 210 -9.60 3.46 -1.24
C SER A 210 -9.50 3.26 -2.76
N VAL A 211 -9.30 2.02 -3.22
CA VAL A 211 -9.24 1.69 -4.65
C VAL A 211 -10.59 1.94 -5.33
N VAL A 212 -11.72 1.60 -4.69
CA VAL A 212 -13.07 1.86 -5.21
C VAL A 212 -13.38 3.36 -5.19
N GLY A 213 -12.98 4.07 -4.14
CA GLY A 213 -13.13 5.53 -4.03
C GLY A 213 -12.44 6.26 -5.18
N ALA A 214 -11.26 5.81 -5.57
CA ALA A 214 -10.53 6.28 -6.76
C ALA A 214 -11.37 6.20 -8.04
N PHE A 215 -12.01 5.08 -8.25
CA PHE A 215 -12.85 4.88 -9.43
C PHE A 215 -14.06 5.81 -9.44
N ALA A 216 -14.73 5.95 -8.31
CA ALA A 216 -15.91 6.81 -8.18
C ALA A 216 -15.57 8.28 -8.44
N SER A 217 -14.50 8.82 -7.84
CA SER A 217 -14.07 10.21 -8.06
C SER A 217 -13.64 10.47 -9.50
N ASN A 218 -13.01 9.50 -10.16
CA ASN A 218 -12.60 9.62 -11.56
C ASN A 218 -13.78 9.64 -12.54
N VAL A 219 -14.76 8.76 -12.33
CA VAL A 219 -15.98 8.72 -13.15
C VAL A 219 -16.75 10.04 -13.01
N TRP A 220 -16.89 10.58 -11.78
CA TRP A 220 -17.55 11.85 -11.53
C TRP A 220 -16.84 13.03 -12.22
N THR A 221 -15.52 13.09 -12.16
CA THR A 221 -14.74 14.16 -12.80
C THR A 221 -14.91 14.12 -14.32
N ARG A 222 -14.87 12.92 -14.94
CA ARG A 222 -15.07 12.77 -16.39
C ARG A 222 -16.48 13.08 -16.85
N LEU A 223 -17.51 12.71 -16.07
CA LEU A 223 -18.91 13.03 -16.37
C LEU A 223 -19.17 14.53 -16.29
N ASN A 224 -18.64 15.21 -15.27
CA ASN A 224 -18.81 16.65 -15.11
C ASN A 224 -18.11 17.45 -16.24
N VAL A 225 -16.92 17.04 -16.70
CA VAL A 225 -16.24 17.70 -17.82
C VAL A 225 -17.04 17.57 -19.12
N SER A 226 -17.72 16.44 -19.35
CA SER A 226 -18.54 16.24 -20.55
C SER A 226 -19.86 17.01 -20.54
N VAL A 227 -20.41 17.35 -19.36
CA VAL A 227 -21.68 18.08 -19.22
C VAL A 227 -21.50 19.61 -19.39
N PHE A 228 -20.30 20.14 -19.09
CA PHE A 228 -20.00 21.58 -19.22
C PHE A 228 -19.31 21.97 -20.54
N SER A 229 -19.12 21.01 -21.47
CA SER A 229 -18.50 21.24 -22.78
C SER A 229 -19.51 21.27 -23.95
N CYS A 230 -20.80 21.46 -23.65
CA CYS A 230 -21.87 21.69 -24.65
C CYS A 230 -22.32 23.13 -24.67
#